data_d5a86535f0415ed067323f66bf63e212
#
_entry.id   d5a86535f0415ed067323f66bf63e212
#
_cell.length_a   1.000
_cell.length_b   1.000
_cell.length_c   1.000
_cell.angle_alpha   90.00
_cell.angle_beta   90.00
_cell.angle_gamma   90.00
#
_symmetry.space_group_name_H-M   'P 1'
#
loop_
_entity.id
_entity.type
_entity.pdbx_description
1 polymer ?
#
loop_
_entity_poly.entity_id
_entity_poly.type
_entity_poly.pdbx_seq_one_letter_code
_entity_poly.pdbx_strand_id
1 'polypeptide(L)'
;YTKALSYKVLPEDITHGLYYTVTQLLVYSERYQEGIEYILKWFAKEKEPKAEAYILAATAYYYLENYSEVINFASKALPLIKTPPLNWYELLLAGYYETEDLNNAAIILENIIFKYPARKKYWIQLAGIYQRLEKDEKALAIFELAYAKDFLKKKQIIQLCKNYLYFEMPYKAAVILEKEMATGRIDSTLEMLNMLVDAWILAQESEKAESVFTEIINSY
;
A
#
# COMPACT_ATOMS: atom_id res chain seq x y z
N TYR A 1 27.77 -27.78 2.59
CA TYR A 1 27.52 -27.42 1.17
C TYR A 1 28.57 -26.43 0.65
N THR A 2 28.82 -25.30 1.30
CA THR A 2 29.80 -24.30 0.87
C THR A 2 31.21 -24.89 0.75
N LYS A 3 31.62 -25.77 1.68
CA LYS A 3 32.88 -26.50 1.64
C LYS A 3 32.97 -27.47 0.45
N ALA A 4 31.85 -28.13 0.08
CA ALA A 4 31.80 -28.98 -1.10
C ALA A 4 32.00 -28.20 -2.40
N LEU A 5 31.37 -27.02 -2.49
CA LEU A 5 31.51 -26.10 -3.63
C LEU A 5 32.94 -25.54 -3.76
N SER A 6 33.66 -25.34 -2.64
CA SER A 6 35.03 -24.83 -2.66
C SER A 6 36.06 -25.80 -3.27
N TYR A 7 35.80 -27.11 -3.22
CA TYR A 7 36.71 -28.10 -3.80
C TYR A 7 36.66 -28.22 -5.32
N LYS A 8 35.62 -27.65 -5.98
CA LYS A 8 35.46 -27.63 -7.46
C LYS A 8 35.52 -29.02 -8.11
N VAL A 9 35.15 -30.09 -7.40
CA VAL A 9 35.19 -31.48 -7.88
C VAL A 9 33.81 -32.01 -8.27
N LEU A 10 32.74 -31.23 -8.07
CA LEU A 10 31.37 -31.66 -8.37
C LEU A 10 31.07 -31.44 -9.85
N PRO A 11 30.24 -32.31 -10.46
CA PRO A 11 29.65 -32.09 -11.79
C PRO A 11 28.96 -30.72 -11.86
N GLU A 12 28.90 -30.15 -13.07
CA GLU A 12 28.42 -28.78 -13.27
C GLU A 12 26.95 -28.61 -12.92
N ASP A 13 26.13 -29.58 -13.28
CA ASP A 13 24.69 -29.63 -12.98
C ASP A 13 24.41 -29.68 -11.46
N ILE A 14 25.18 -30.50 -10.74
CA ILE A 14 25.11 -30.58 -9.28
C ILE A 14 25.57 -29.27 -8.64
N THR A 15 26.65 -28.70 -9.14
CA THR A 15 27.18 -27.42 -8.68
C THR A 15 26.15 -26.30 -8.86
N HIS A 16 25.47 -26.26 -10.00
CA HIS A 16 24.43 -25.29 -10.31
C HIS A 16 23.24 -25.41 -9.33
N GLY A 17 22.68 -26.61 -9.14
CA GLY A 17 21.59 -26.85 -8.19
C GLY A 17 21.97 -26.50 -6.74
N LEU A 18 23.24 -26.77 -6.36
CA LEU A 18 23.75 -26.43 -5.03
C LEU A 18 23.82 -24.91 -4.79
N TYR A 19 24.09 -24.10 -5.78
CA TYR A 19 24.07 -22.64 -5.61
C TYR A 19 22.71 -22.16 -5.11
N TYR A 20 21.62 -22.64 -5.68
CA TYR A 20 20.27 -22.28 -5.23
C TYR A 20 20.00 -22.76 -3.79
N THR A 21 20.29 -24.03 -3.49
CA THR A 21 20.10 -24.59 -2.15
C THR A 21 20.94 -23.86 -1.09
N VAL A 22 22.19 -23.54 -1.41
CA VAL A 22 23.07 -22.79 -0.51
C VAL A 22 22.53 -21.39 -0.27
N THR A 23 22.02 -20.73 -1.32
CA THR A 23 21.35 -19.43 -1.18
C THR A 23 20.18 -19.49 -0.20
N GLN A 24 19.30 -20.47 -0.34
CA GLN A 24 18.16 -20.64 0.57
C GLN A 24 18.62 -20.76 2.03
N LEU A 25 19.61 -21.59 2.29
CA LEU A 25 20.15 -21.80 3.63
C LEU A 25 20.82 -20.54 4.19
N LEU A 26 21.56 -19.82 3.36
CA LEU A 26 22.26 -18.59 3.77
C LEU A 26 21.25 -17.47 4.09
N VAL A 27 20.24 -17.26 3.24
CA VAL A 27 19.19 -16.28 3.47
C VAL A 27 18.37 -16.63 4.72
N TYR A 28 18.04 -17.92 4.92
CA TYR A 28 17.39 -18.38 6.14
C TYR A 28 18.24 -18.16 7.41
N SER A 29 19.57 -18.24 7.27
CA SER A 29 20.54 -18.00 8.36
C SER A 29 20.97 -16.52 8.46
N GLU A 30 20.23 -15.61 7.81
CA GLU A 30 20.49 -14.15 7.82
C GLU A 30 21.85 -13.73 7.24
N ARG A 31 22.50 -14.61 6.47
CA ARG A 31 23.78 -14.37 5.78
C ARG A 31 23.51 -13.87 4.37
N TYR A 32 22.84 -12.73 4.28
CA TYR A 32 22.28 -12.21 3.04
C TYR A 32 23.32 -11.91 1.96
N GLN A 33 24.43 -11.27 2.35
CA GLN A 33 25.50 -10.92 1.40
C GLN A 33 26.08 -12.16 0.71
N GLU A 34 26.35 -13.21 1.49
CA GLU A 34 26.85 -14.46 0.93
C GLU A 34 25.77 -15.17 0.09
N GLY A 35 24.52 -15.11 0.53
CA GLY A 35 23.39 -15.63 -0.25
C GLY A 35 23.29 -15.01 -1.64
N ILE A 36 23.49 -13.70 -1.74
CA ILE A 36 23.50 -12.98 -3.03
C ILE A 36 24.63 -13.47 -3.94
N GLU A 37 25.84 -13.69 -3.42
CA GLU A 37 26.95 -14.21 -4.22
C GLU A 37 26.62 -15.56 -4.88
N TYR A 38 25.92 -16.43 -4.17
CA TYR A 38 25.52 -17.74 -4.72
C TYR A 38 24.33 -17.64 -5.65
N ILE A 39 23.32 -16.83 -5.35
CA ILE A 39 22.16 -16.72 -6.24
C ILE A 39 22.53 -16.07 -7.58
N LEU A 40 23.45 -15.11 -7.60
CA LEU A 40 23.95 -14.51 -8.84
C LEU A 40 24.70 -15.52 -9.71
N LYS A 41 25.51 -16.42 -9.10
CA LYS A 41 26.15 -17.52 -9.81
C LYS A 41 25.13 -18.51 -10.38
N TRP A 42 24.03 -18.73 -9.67
CA TRP A 42 22.91 -19.55 -10.15
C TRP A 42 22.21 -18.88 -11.33
N PHE A 43 21.82 -17.62 -11.23
CA PHE A 43 21.17 -16.87 -12.31
C PHE A 43 22.03 -16.79 -13.59
N ALA A 44 23.35 -16.74 -13.46
CA ALA A 44 24.25 -16.67 -14.63
C ALA A 44 24.15 -17.91 -15.54
N LYS A 45 23.65 -19.03 -15.05
CA LYS A 45 23.53 -20.29 -15.79
C LYS A 45 22.09 -20.76 -15.97
N GLU A 46 21.16 -20.24 -15.15
CA GLU A 46 19.76 -20.63 -15.23
C GLU A 46 19.07 -19.94 -16.42
N LYS A 47 18.46 -20.76 -17.30
CA LYS A 47 17.80 -20.26 -18.50
C LYS A 47 16.36 -19.81 -18.25
N GLU A 48 15.69 -20.47 -17.33
CA GLU A 48 14.27 -20.23 -17.01
C GLU A 48 14.06 -20.10 -15.49
N PRO A 49 14.54 -18.99 -14.90
CA PRO A 49 14.40 -18.79 -13.45
C PRO A 49 12.93 -18.74 -13.01
N LYS A 50 12.61 -19.49 -11.97
CA LYS A 50 11.28 -19.44 -11.37
C LYS A 50 11.09 -18.18 -10.53
N ALA A 51 9.83 -17.80 -10.35
CA ALA A 51 9.46 -16.60 -9.59
C ALA A 51 10.05 -16.59 -8.17
N GLU A 52 10.08 -17.76 -7.51
CA GLU A 52 10.60 -17.91 -6.16
C GLU A 52 12.10 -17.57 -6.05
N ALA A 53 12.88 -17.82 -7.11
CA ALA A 53 14.29 -17.48 -7.12
C ALA A 53 14.50 -15.95 -7.15
N TYR A 54 13.68 -15.26 -7.94
CA TYR A 54 13.71 -13.80 -7.96
C TYR A 54 13.29 -13.20 -6.60
N ILE A 55 12.26 -13.74 -5.96
CA ILE A 55 11.83 -13.29 -4.62
C ILE A 55 12.89 -13.58 -3.57
N LEU A 56 13.57 -14.73 -3.64
CA LEU A 56 14.66 -15.06 -2.72
C LEU A 56 15.80 -14.02 -2.82
N ALA A 57 16.19 -13.66 -4.04
CA ALA A 57 17.19 -12.61 -4.26
C ALA A 57 16.69 -11.25 -3.77
N ALA A 58 15.46 -10.85 -4.12
CA ALA A 58 14.87 -9.60 -3.67
C ALA A 58 14.79 -9.51 -2.13
N THR A 59 14.45 -10.62 -1.47
CA THR A 59 14.43 -10.70 0.00
C THR A 59 15.82 -10.46 0.60
N ALA A 60 16.85 -11.08 0.04
CA ALA A 60 18.22 -10.88 0.52
C ALA A 60 18.67 -9.42 0.34
N TYR A 61 18.36 -8.81 -0.80
CA TYR A 61 18.66 -7.41 -1.05
C TYR A 61 17.86 -6.46 -0.15
N TYR A 62 16.62 -6.80 0.21
CA TYR A 62 15.81 -6.02 1.14
C TYR A 62 16.49 -5.89 2.51
N TYR A 63 16.98 -6.99 3.06
CA TYR A 63 17.70 -6.98 4.34
C TYR A 63 19.08 -6.31 4.29
N LEU A 64 19.62 -6.11 3.09
CA LEU A 64 20.84 -5.32 2.86
C LEU A 64 20.52 -3.86 2.45
N GLU A 65 19.25 -3.46 2.52
CA GLU A 65 18.78 -2.12 2.19
C GLU A 65 19.12 -1.67 0.75
N ASN A 66 19.37 -2.65 -0.14
CA ASN A 66 19.59 -2.36 -1.55
C ASN A 66 18.26 -2.39 -2.31
N TYR A 67 17.47 -1.36 -2.15
CA TYR A 67 16.10 -1.29 -2.64
C TYR A 67 15.99 -1.25 -4.17
N SER A 68 16.99 -0.74 -4.86
CA SER A 68 17.04 -0.80 -6.33
C SER A 68 17.06 -2.23 -6.83
N GLU A 69 17.84 -3.11 -6.19
CA GLU A 69 17.87 -4.53 -6.54
C GLU A 69 16.62 -5.27 -6.05
N VAL A 70 16.01 -4.86 -4.94
CA VAL A 70 14.69 -5.36 -4.54
C VAL A 70 13.69 -5.16 -5.68
N ILE A 71 13.61 -3.95 -6.22
CA ILE A 71 12.71 -3.62 -7.34
C ILE A 71 13.08 -4.45 -8.58
N ASN A 72 14.37 -4.50 -8.94
CA ASN A 72 14.86 -5.24 -10.09
C ASN A 72 14.45 -6.72 -10.06
N PHE A 73 14.60 -7.38 -8.93
CA PHE A 73 14.28 -8.80 -8.79
C PHE A 73 12.79 -9.05 -8.55
N ALA A 74 12.15 -8.33 -7.63
CA ALA A 74 10.74 -8.57 -7.31
C ALA A 74 9.80 -8.26 -8.50
N SER A 75 10.10 -7.25 -9.32
CA SER A 75 9.32 -6.93 -10.52
C SER A 75 9.37 -8.04 -11.57
N LYS A 76 10.46 -8.81 -11.64
CA LYS A 76 10.58 -9.97 -12.55
C LYS A 76 9.78 -11.18 -12.05
N ALA A 77 9.59 -11.32 -10.75
CA ALA A 77 8.87 -12.45 -10.16
C ALA A 77 7.35 -12.38 -10.39
N LEU A 78 6.76 -11.19 -10.20
CA LEU A 78 5.30 -11.03 -10.18
C LEU A 78 4.59 -11.49 -11.48
N PRO A 79 5.09 -11.21 -12.71
CA PRO A 79 4.42 -11.63 -13.93
C PRO A 79 4.55 -13.14 -14.22
N LEU A 80 5.46 -13.86 -13.55
CA LEU A 80 5.69 -15.28 -13.80
C LEU A 80 4.61 -16.19 -13.22
N ILE A 81 3.77 -15.69 -12.29
CA ILE A 81 2.68 -16.47 -11.72
C ILE A 81 1.36 -15.71 -11.75
N LYS A 82 0.28 -16.45 -11.98
CA LYS A 82 -1.06 -15.86 -12.11
C LYS A 82 -1.55 -15.16 -10.84
N THR A 83 -1.23 -15.70 -9.69
CA THR A 83 -1.67 -15.23 -8.37
C THR A 83 -0.49 -15.10 -7.42
N PRO A 84 0.36 -14.04 -7.57
CA PRO A 84 1.45 -13.81 -6.64
C PRO A 84 0.94 -13.63 -5.21
N PRO A 85 1.59 -14.21 -4.20
CA PRO A 85 1.25 -13.98 -2.80
C PRO A 85 1.36 -12.50 -2.42
N LEU A 86 0.56 -12.06 -1.44
CA LEU A 86 0.51 -10.65 -1.01
C LEU A 86 1.88 -10.12 -0.57
N ASN A 87 2.66 -10.91 0.14
CA ASN A 87 4.00 -10.53 0.62
C ASN A 87 5.00 -10.22 -0.52
N TRP A 88 4.78 -10.75 -1.73
CA TRP A 88 5.62 -10.40 -2.89
C TRP A 88 5.31 -8.98 -3.39
N TYR A 89 4.04 -8.60 -3.39
CA TYR A 89 3.65 -7.21 -3.65
C TYR A 89 4.15 -6.27 -2.56
N GLU A 90 4.07 -6.70 -1.28
CA GLU A 90 4.57 -5.90 -0.15
C GLU A 90 6.09 -5.68 -0.24
N LEU A 91 6.85 -6.69 -0.67
CA LEU A 91 8.29 -6.57 -0.87
C LEU A 91 8.63 -5.55 -1.96
N LEU A 92 7.95 -5.62 -3.12
CA LEU A 92 8.14 -4.66 -4.21
C LEU A 92 7.69 -3.27 -3.81
N LEU A 93 6.56 -3.17 -3.10
CA LEU A 93 6.04 -1.91 -2.58
C LEU A 93 7.02 -1.24 -1.62
N ALA A 94 7.67 -2.02 -0.74
CA ALA A 94 8.71 -1.51 0.16
C ALA A 94 9.88 -0.92 -0.64
N GLY A 95 10.34 -1.60 -1.69
CA GLY A 95 11.37 -1.08 -2.58
C GLY A 95 10.99 0.29 -3.20
N TYR A 96 9.76 0.43 -3.69
CA TYR A 96 9.31 1.71 -4.26
C TYR A 96 9.12 2.80 -3.20
N TYR A 97 8.74 2.46 -1.97
CA TYR A 97 8.66 3.45 -0.88
C TYR A 97 10.03 3.99 -0.49
N GLU A 98 11.02 3.10 -0.33
CA GLU A 98 12.37 3.49 0.08
C GLU A 98 13.15 4.24 -1.00
N THR A 99 12.78 4.03 -2.27
CA THR A 99 13.32 4.81 -3.41
C THR A 99 12.47 6.02 -3.77
N GLU A 100 11.43 6.33 -2.99
CA GLU A 100 10.47 7.41 -3.22
C GLU A 100 9.78 7.38 -4.61
N ASP A 101 9.73 6.22 -5.25
CA ASP A 101 9.00 6.04 -6.51
C ASP A 101 7.50 5.86 -6.27
N LEU A 102 6.85 6.97 -5.90
CA LEU A 102 5.44 6.98 -5.53
C LEU A 102 4.50 6.60 -6.69
N ASN A 103 4.91 6.85 -7.94
CA ASN A 103 4.09 6.48 -9.09
C ASN A 103 3.99 4.96 -9.23
N ASN A 104 5.10 4.25 -9.14
CA ASN A 104 5.11 2.80 -9.18
C ASN A 104 4.55 2.17 -7.90
N ALA A 105 4.76 2.79 -6.73
CA ALA A 105 4.10 2.38 -5.49
C ALA A 105 2.56 2.43 -5.61
N ALA A 106 2.00 3.47 -6.25
CA ALA A 106 0.56 3.57 -6.49
C ALA A 106 0.06 2.41 -7.37
N ILE A 107 0.78 2.08 -8.46
CA ILE A 107 0.43 0.96 -9.35
C ILE A 107 0.41 -0.37 -8.58
N ILE A 108 1.39 -0.60 -7.71
CA ILE A 108 1.41 -1.82 -6.88
C ILE A 108 0.24 -1.85 -5.91
N LEU A 109 -0.09 -0.74 -5.28
CA LEU A 109 -1.25 -0.65 -4.38
C LEU A 109 -2.59 -0.85 -5.11
N GLU A 110 -2.74 -0.32 -6.33
CA GLU A 110 -3.91 -0.60 -7.19
C GLU A 110 -4.06 -2.11 -7.43
N ASN A 111 -2.96 -2.80 -7.77
CA ASN A 111 -2.95 -4.24 -7.93
C ASN A 111 -3.33 -4.99 -6.65
N ILE A 112 -2.82 -4.51 -5.49
CA ILE A 112 -3.13 -5.11 -4.19
C ILE A 112 -4.61 -4.96 -3.86
N ILE A 113 -5.20 -3.76 -3.97
CA ILE A 113 -6.63 -3.56 -3.65
C ILE A 113 -7.55 -4.29 -4.62
N PHE A 114 -7.13 -4.46 -5.88
CA PHE A 114 -7.87 -5.26 -6.86
C PHE A 114 -7.87 -6.76 -6.50
N LYS A 115 -6.72 -7.32 -6.15
CA LYS A 115 -6.58 -8.74 -5.83
C LYS A 115 -6.97 -9.10 -4.39
N TYR A 116 -6.77 -8.19 -3.47
CA TYR A 116 -7.01 -8.36 -2.02
C TYR A 116 -7.92 -7.25 -1.47
N PRO A 117 -9.16 -7.09 -2.00
CA PRO A 117 -10.03 -5.94 -1.70
C PRO A 117 -10.43 -5.80 -0.23
N ALA A 118 -10.35 -6.87 0.56
CA ALA A 118 -10.68 -6.84 2.00
C ALA A 118 -9.57 -6.23 2.88
N ARG A 119 -8.41 -5.93 2.32
CA ARG A 119 -7.27 -5.42 3.08
C ARG A 119 -7.31 -3.90 3.20
N LYS A 120 -8.03 -3.40 4.22
CA LYS A 120 -8.29 -1.97 4.50
C LYS A 120 -7.05 -1.07 4.39
N LYS A 121 -5.90 -1.53 4.93
CA LYS A 121 -4.68 -0.70 5.01
C LYS A 121 -4.22 -0.18 3.65
N TYR A 122 -4.36 -0.96 2.58
CA TYR A 122 -3.85 -0.56 1.26
C TYR A 122 -4.73 0.49 0.57
N TRP A 123 -6.03 0.53 0.86
CA TRP A 123 -6.91 1.59 0.40
C TRP A 123 -6.47 2.94 0.95
N ILE A 124 -6.17 2.99 2.25
CA ILE A 124 -5.71 4.21 2.92
C ILE A 124 -4.31 4.62 2.43
N GLN A 125 -3.41 3.65 2.25
CA GLN A 125 -2.09 3.92 1.69
C GLN A 125 -2.17 4.48 0.28
N LEU A 126 -3.02 3.90 -0.59
CA LEU A 126 -3.19 4.38 -1.96
C LEU A 126 -3.74 5.80 -2.01
N ALA A 127 -4.78 6.10 -1.22
CA ALA A 127 -5.30 7.46 -1.11
C ALA A 127 -4.23 8.46 -0.68
N GLY A 128 -3.42 8.09 0.34
CA GLY A 128 -2.31 8.93 0.82
C GLY A 128 -1.21 9.12 -0.23
N ILE A 129 -0.90 8.11 -1.04
CA ILE A 129 0.05 8.26 -2.16
C ILE A 129 -0.50 9.20 -3.22
N TYR A 130 -1.77 9.07 -3.59
CA TYR A 130 -2.35 9.96 -4.57
C TYR A 130 -2.37 11.42 -4.09
N GLN A 131 -2.59 11.68 -2.80
CA GLN A 131 -2.44 13.02 -2.22
C GLN A 131 -1.00 13.54 -2.34
N ARG A 132 0.01 12.70 -2.03
CA ARG A 132 1.43 13.09 -2.19
C ARG A 132 1.83 13.33 -3.65
N LEU A 133 1.15 12.72 -4.59
CA LEU A 133 1.33 12.90 -6.04
C LEU A 133 0.48 14.05 -6.60
N GLU A 134 -0.23 14.79 -5.74
CA GLU A 134 -1.16 15.85 -6.15
C GLU A 134 -2.25 15.35 -7.13
N LYS A 135 -2.60 14.06 -7.04
CA LYS A 135 -3.69 13.44 -7.80
C LYS A 135 -4.94 13.37 -6.95
N ASP A 136 -5.42 14.54 -6.51
CA ASP A 136 -6.44 14.68 -5.48
C ASP A 136 -7.78 14.07 -5.88
N GLU A 137 -8.18 14.14 -7.16
CA GLU A 137 -9.38 13.47 -7.66
C GLU A 137 -9.30 11.95 -7.49
N LYS A 138 -8.13 11.35 -7.76
CA LYS A 138 -7.92 9.91 -7.54
C LYS A 138 -7.93 9.58 -6.05
N ALA A 139 -7.32 10.41 -5.23
CA ALA A 139 -7.35 10.24 -3.78
C ALA A 139 -8.78 10.26 -3.25
N LEU A 140 -9.61 11.22 -3.70
CA LEU A 140 -11.02 11.31 -3.35
C LEU A 140 -11.78 10.04 -3.76
N ALA A 141 -11.61 9.57 -5.00
CA ALA A 141 -12.28 8.36 -5.48
C ALA A 141 -11.92 7.12 -4.62
N ILE A 142 -10.66 6.98 -4.21
CA ILE A 142 -10.23 5.88 -3.32
C ILE A 142 -10.84 6.04 -1.92
N PHE A 143 -10.92 7.25 -1.39
CA PHE A 143 -11.59 7.51 -0.10
C PHE A 143 -13.09 7.19 -0.17
N GLU A 144 -13.79 7.57 -1.23
CA GLU A 144 -15.21 7.24 -1.46
C GLU A 144 -15.44 5.72 -1.45
N LEU A 145 -14.62 4.98 -2.23
CA LEU A 145 -14.70 3.53 -2.27
C LEU A 145 -14.38 2.88 -0.92
N ALA A 146 -13.40 3.38 -0.20
CA ALA A 146 -13.04 2.90 1.13
C ALA A 146 -14.15 3.20 2.16
N TYR A 147 -14.81 4.34 2.06
CA TYR A 147 -15.97 4.69 2.88
C TYR A 147 -17.15 3.76 2.60
N ALA A 148 -17.48 3.52 1.34
CA ALA A 148 -18.56 2.61 0.95
C ALA A 148 -18.35 1.16 1.44
N LYS A 149 -17.08 0.75 1.65
CA LYS A 149 -16.68 -0.55 2.21
C LYS A 149 -16.58 -0.56 3.76
N ASP A 150 -16.90 0.54 4.39
CA ASP A 150 -16.72 0.71 5.86
C ASP A 150 -15.28 0.48 6.35
N PHE A 151 -14.32 0.97 5.59
CA PHE A 151 -12.90 0.84 5.92
C PHE A 151 -12.33 2.06 6.62
N LEU A 152 -13.01 3.21 6.56
CA LEU A 152 -12.53 4.46 7.12
C LEU A 152 -12.82 4.54 8.62
N LYS A 153 -11.84 5.04 9.37
CA LYS A 153 -12.01 5.45 10.77
C LYS A 153 -12.43 6.93 10.82
N LYS A 154 -12.86 7.41 11.98
CA LYS A 154 -13.28 8.80 12.24
C LYS A 154 -12.40 9.83 11.52
N LYS A 155 -11.07 9.77 11.72
CA LYS A 155 -10.13 10.73 11.12
C LYS A 155 -10.18 10.74 9.59
N GLN A 156 -10.28 9.58 8.96
CA GLN A 156 -10.35 9.48 7.50
C GLN A 156 -11.71 9.92 6.96
N ILE A 157 -12.81 9.70 7.70
CA ILE A 157 -14.13 10.19 7.31
C ILE A 157 -14.17 11.73 7.33
N ILE A 158 -13.61 12.33 8.38
CA ILE A 158 -13.47 13.79 8.46
C ILE A 158 -12.63 14.32 7.29
N GLN A 159 -11.52 13.62 6.95
CA GLN A 159 -10.72 13.99 5.80
C GLN A 159 -11.49 13.89 4.48
N LEU A 160 -12.31 12.84 4.31
CA LEU A 160 -13.19 12.70 3.14
C LEU A 160 -14.16 13.88 3.04
N CYS A 161 -14.78 14.30 4.15
CA CYS A 161 -15.68 15.45 4.17
C CYS A 161 -14.92 16.74 3.80
N LYS A 162 -13.71 16.95 4.31
CA LYS A 162 -12.86 18.09 3.94
C LYS A 162 -12.51 18.08 2.44
N ASN A 163 -12.22 16.90 1.89
CA ASN A 163 -11.96 16.76 0.45
C ASN A 163 -13.21 17.10 -0.37
N TYR A 164 -14.40 16.68 0.06
CA TYR A 164 -15.64 17.07 -0.63
C TYR A 164 -15.86 18.58 -0.64
N LEU A 165 -15.58 19.26 0.48
CA LEU A 165 -15.67 20.72 0.54
C LEU A 165 -14.66 21.37 -0.41
N TYR A 166 -13.44 20.88 -0.46
CA TYR A 166 -12.39 21.35 -1.36
C TYR A 166 -12.78 21.19 -2.85
N PHE A 167 -13.46 20.08 -3.18
CA PHE A 167 -13.95 19.82 -4.54
C PHE A 167 -15.36 20.40 -4.83
N GLU A 168 -15.79 21.37 -4.03
CA GLU A 168 -17.10 22.02 -4.22
C GLU A 168 -18.29 21.06 -4.24
N MET A 169 -18.22 20.00 -3.44
CA MET A 169 -19.29 19.01 -3.24
C MET A 169 -19.87 19.08 -1.81
N PRO A 170 -20.35 20.26 -1.35
CA PRO A 170 -20.69 20.47 0.04
C PRO A 170 -21.86 19.60 0.52
N TYR A 171 -22.83 19.31 -0.36
CA TYR A 171 -23.95 18.43 -0.04
C TYR A 171 -23.48 17.03 0.38
N LYS A 172 -22.50 16.44 -0.33
CA LYS A 172 -21.93 15.13 0.04
C LYS A 172 -21.23 15.20 1.39
N ALA A 173 -20.48 16.26 1.64
CA ALA A 173 -19.79 16.46 2.93
C ALA A 173 -20.81 16.51 4.07
N ALA A 174 -21.85 17.32 3.94
CA ALA A 174 -22.88 17.50 4.95
C ALA A 174 -23.65 16.21 5.26
N VAL A 175 -24.09 15.49 4.24
CA VAL A 175 -24.82 14.21 4.40
C VAL A 175 -23.96 13.17 5.16
N ILE A 176 -22.67 13.09 4.86
CA ILE A 176 -21.79 12.15 5.56
C ILE A 176 -21.54 12.60 7.00
N LEU A 177 -21.27 13.90 7.23
CA LEU A 177 -21.04 14.42 8.58
C LEU A 177 -22.27 14.18 9.46
N GLU A 178 -23.46 14.56 9.00
CA GLU A 178 -24.72 14.37 9.71
C GLU A 178 -24.97 12.90 10.07
N LYS A 179 -24.82 12.01 9.08
CA LYS A 179 -24.96 10.55 9.28
C LYS A 179 -23.98 10.01 10.32
N GLU A 180 -22.73 10.36 10.22
CA GLU A 180 -21.69 9.80 11.07
C GLU A 180 -21.71 10.40 12.49
N MET A 181 -22.22 11.62 12.65
CA MET A 181 -22.53 12.21 13.94
C MET A 181 -23.75 11.54 14.59
N ALA A 182 -24.84 11.33 13.83
CA ALA A 182 -26.03 10.65 14.31
C ALA A 182 -25.76 9.21 14.77
N THR A 183 -24.78 8.52 14.19
CA THR A 183 -24.35 7.17 14.61
C THR A 183 -23.33 7.17 15.74
N GLY A 184 -22.86 8.34 16.19
CA GLY A 184 -21.81 8.48 17.21
C GLY A 184 -20.41 8.11 16.73
N ARG A 185 -20.20 7.93 15.41
CA ARG A 185 -18.88 7.62 14.83
C ARG A 185 -17.98 8.86 14.73
N ILE A 186 -18.63 10.03 14.61
CA ILE A 186 -18.01 11.34 14.76
C ILE A 186 -18.69 12.04 15.94
N ASP A 187 -17.93 12.54 16.90
CA ASP A 187 -18.48 13.28 18.05
C ASP A 187 -19.02 14.64 17.56
N SER A 188 -20.19 15.05 18.06
CA SER A 188 -20.81 16.36 17.79
C SER A 188 -20.08 17.47 18.54
N THR A 189 -18.81 17.67 18.26
CA THR A 189 -18.04 18.80 18.82
C THR A 189 -18.41 20.09 18.11
N LEU A 190 -18.17 21.24 18.74
CA LEU A 190 -18.40 22.55 18.13
C LEU A 190 -17.70 22.70 16.77
N GLU A 191 -16.48 22.15 16.64
CA GLU A 191 -15.75 22.13 15.35
C GLU A 191 -16.50 21.36 14.26
N MET A 192 -17.03 20.18 14.59
CA MET A 192 -17.76 19.36 13.63
C MET A 192 -19.14 19.93 13.29
N LEU A 193 -19.84 20.48 14.27
CA LEU A 193 -21.12 21.17 14.05
C LEU A 193 -20.93 22.40 13.16
N ASN A 194 -19.90 23.20 13.36
CA ASN A 194 -19.59 24.33 12.50
C ASN A 194 -19.26 23.87 11.07
N MET A 195 -18.48 22.80 10.91
CA MET A 195 -18.20 22.24 9.58
C MET A 195 -19.48 21.74 8.89
N LEU A 196 -20.44 21.19 9.64
CA LEU A 196 -21.73 20.75 9.09
C LEU A 196 -22.59 21.95 8.68
N VAL A 197 -22.63 23.01 9.47
CA VAL A 197 -23.31 24.27 9.12
C VAL A 197 -22.73 24.84 7.84
N ASP A 198 -21.39 25.00 7.77
CA ASP A 198 -20.73 25.54 6.58
C ASP A 198 -21.04 24.70 5.33
N ALA A 199 -21.04 23.38 5.48
CA ALA A 199 -21.37 22.46 4.39
C ALA A 199 -22.82 22.62 3.93
N TRP A 200 -23.80 22.79 4.85
CA TRP A 200 -25.20 23.02 4.48
C TRP A 200 -25.42 24.39 3.85
N ILE A 201 -24.73 25.44 4.35
CA ILE A 201 -24.79 26.79 3.75
C ILE A 201 -24.25 26.75 2.31
N LEU A 202 -23.07 26.15 2.10
CA LEU A 202 -22.47 26.01 0.77
C LEU A 202 -23.33 25.16 -0.17
N ALA A 203 -24.06 24.18 0.37
CA ALA A 203 -25.03 23.38 -0.37
C ALA A 203 -26.35 24.08 -0.64
N GLN A 204 -26.53 25.34 -0.17
CA GLN A 204 -27.78 26.13 -0.27
C GLN A 204 -28.98 25.49 0.46
N GLU A 205 -28.75 24.68 1.48
CA GLU A 205 -29.76 23.99 2.31
C GLU A 205 -29.97 24.79 3.62
N SER A 206 -30.59 25.99 3.49
CA SER A 206 -30.71 26.97 4.60
C SER A 206 -31.46 26.42 5.81
N GLU A 207 -32.55 25.66 5.60
CA GLU A 207 -33.34 25.07 6.70
C GLU A 207 -32.52 24.07 7.53
N LYS A 208 -31.67 23.27 6.87
CA LYS A 208 -30.78 22.33 7.56
C LYS A 208 -29.67 23.06 8.33
N ALA A 209 -29.11 24.10 7.73
CA ALA A 209 -28.11 24.93 8.38
C ALA A 209 -28.69 25.60 9.65
N GLU A 210 -29.90 26.15 9.58
CA GLU A 210 -30.60 26.76 10.73
C GLU A 210 -30.88 25.75 11.83
N SER A 211 -31.25 24.52 11.48
CA SER A 211 -31.46 23.44 12.45
C SER A 211 -30.17 23.13 13.25
N VAL A 212 -29.03 23.03 12.57
CA VAL A 212 -27.74 22.77 13.22
C VAL A 212 -27.29 23.98 14.05
N PHE A 213 -27.51 25.22 13.60
CA PHE A 213 -27.27 26.41 14.39
C PHE A 213 -28.06 26.41 15.71
N THR A 214 -29.34 26.01 15.62
CA THR A 214 -30.20 25.91 16.81
C THR A 214 -29.66 24.87 17.81
N GLU A 215 -29.14 23.74 17.30
CA GLU A 215 -28.46 22.74 18.14
C GLU A 215 -27.22 23.31 18.84
N ILE A 216 -26.39 24.05 18.13
CA ILE A 216 -25.20 24.73 18.70
C ILE A 216 -25.62 25.66 19.85
N ILE A 217 -26.60 26.56 19.60
CA ILE A 217 -27.05 27.54 20.61
C ILE A 217 -27.60 26.85 21.87
N ASN A 218 -28.25 25.71 21.72
CA ASN A 218 -28.84 24.98 22.84
C ASN A 218 -27.81 24.11 23.61
N SER A 219 -26.68 23.78 23.02
CA SER A 219 -25.70 22.86 23.58
C SER A 219 -24.46 23.52 24.14
N TYR A 220 -24.16 24.76 23.72
CA TYR A 220 -22.97 25.53 24.07
C TYR A 220 -23.33 26.94 24.54
#